data_a7d364aebd0aaea5df81843fdd695bbc
#
_entry.id   a7d364aebd0aaea5df81843fdd695bbc
#
_cell.length_a   1.000
_cell.length_b   1.000
_cell.length_c   1.000
_cell.angle_alpha   90.00
_cell.angle_beta   90.00
_cell.angle_gamma   90.00
#
_symmetry.space_group_name_H-M   'P 1'
#
loop_
_entity.id
_entity.type
_entity.pdbx_description
1 polymer ?
#
loop_
_entity_poly.entity_id
_entity_poly.type
_entity_poly.pdbx_seq_one_letter_code
_entity_poly.pdbx_strand_id
1 'polypeptide(L)' 'MARTKLHEQARRRIERLITDRALKPGSQLPTETNLASELYVSRTTIRNALKVLEQEGKIERTPGRGTIVRQPQVG' A
#
# COMPACT_ATOMS: atom_id res chain seq x y z
N MET A 1 -17.42 -3.53 -20.19
CA MET A 1 -16.39 -2.66 -19.63
C MET A 1 -16.05 -3.14 -18.24
N ALA A 2 -14.80 -3.48 -18.01
CA ALA A 2 -14.40 -3.98 -16.71
C ALA A 2 -14.28 -2.83 -15.70
N ARG A 3 -14.88 -3.01 -14.54
CA ARG A 3 -14.74 -2.06 -13.46
C ARG A 3 -13.55 -2.46 -12.60
N THR A 4 -12.64 -1.54 -12.41
CA THR A 4 -11.55 -1.77 -11.48
C THR A 4 -12.12 -1.68 -10.07
N LYS A 5 -11.84 -2.68 -9.26
CA LYS A 5 -12.30 -2.67 -7.88
C LYS A 5 -11.61 -1.55 -7.11
N LEU A 6 -12.32 -0.99 -6.12
CA LEU A 6 -11.79 0.13 -5.36
C LEU A 6 -10.43 -0.20 -4.72
N HIS A 7 -10.29 -1.41 -4.19
CA HIS A 7 -9.03 -1.77 -3.56
C HIS A 7 -7.90 -1.91 -4.58
N GLU A 8 -8.20 -2.26 -5.82
CA GLU A 8 -7.18 -2.31 -6.86
C GLU A 8 -6.72 -0.92 -7.25
N GLN A 9 -7.66 0.01 -7.34
CA GLN A 9 -7.31 1.40 -7.59
C GLN A 9 -6.45 1.96 -6.45
N ALA A 10 -6.84 1.65 -5.21
CA ALA A 10 -6.09 2.09 -4.06
C ALA A 10 -4.69 1.47 -4.05
N ARG A 11 -4.58 0.19 -4.42
CA ARG A 11 -3.29 -0.48 -4.50
C ARG A 11 -2.36 0.24 -5.48
N ARG A 12 -2.86 0.56 -6.66
CA ARG A 12 -2.06 1.26 -7.66
C ARG A 12 -1.62 2.63 -7.16
N ARG A 13 -2.51 3.33 -6.46
CA ARG A 13 -2.19 4.65 -5.96
C ARG A 13 -1.18 4.58 -4.81
N ILE A 14 -1.26 3.55 -3.99
CA ILE A 14 -0.27 3.33 -2.93
C ILE A 14 1.10 3.03 -3.55
N GLU A 15 1.14 2.17 -4.57
CA GLU A 15 2.39 1.88 -5.27
C GLU A 15 2.98 3.15 -5.87
N ARG A 16 2.13 3.97 -6.46
CA ARG A 16 2.59 5.22 -7.05
C ARG A 16 3.13 6.17 -5.98
N LEU A 17 2.47 6.20 -4.83
CA LEU A 17 2.92 7.02 -3.72
C LEU A 17 4.32 6.57 -3.25
N ILE A 18 4.54 5.27 -3.19
CA ILE A 18 5.84 4.72 -2.83
C ILE A 18 6.90 5.21 -3.82
N THR A 19 6.59 5.13 -5.10
CA THR A 19 7.50 5.57 -6.15
C THR A 19 7.72 7.09 -6.10
N ASP A 20 6.63 7.85 -6.00
CA ASP A 20 6.70 9.31 -6.03
C ASP A 20 7.48 9.87 -4.84
N ARG A 21 7.36 9.24 -3.69
CA ARG A 21 8.07 9.67 -2.48
C ARG A 21 9.42 8.98 -2.35
N ALA A 22 9.80 8.15 -3.33
CA ALA A 22 11.06 7.43 -3.34
C ALA A 22 11.28 6.65 -2.05
N LEU A 23 10.24 5.99 -1.56
CA LEU A 23 10.35 5.20 -0.35
C LEU A 23 11.19 3.96 -0.62
N LYS A 24 12.20 3.76 0.19
CA LYS A 24 13.13 2.65 0.02
C LYS A 24 12.66 1.45 0.84
N PRO A 25 13.15 0.25 0.53
CA PRO A 25 12.88 -0.91 1.37
C PRO A 25 13.27 -0.60 2.82
N GLY A 26 12.40 -0.97 3.73
CA GLY A 26 12.55 -0.65 5.14
C GLY A 26 11.90 0.64 5.57
N SER A 27 11.49 1.48 4.62
CA SER A 27 10.78 2.71 4.94
C SER A 27 9.37 2.41 5.41
N GLN A 28 8.88 3.23 6.32
CA GLN A 28 7.55 3.09 6.86
C GLN A 28 6.54 3.81 5.97
N LEU A 29 5.44 3.12 5.65
CA LEU A 29 4.33 3.74 4.93
C LEU A 29 3.48 4.56 5.90
N PRO A 30 2.75 5.56 5.38
CA PRO A 30 1.74 6.22 6.21
C PRO A 30 0.75 5.21 6.77
N THR A 31 0.11 5.57 7.86
CA THR A 31 -0.90 4.70 8.48
C THR A 31 -2.10 4.53 7.55
N GLU A 32 -2.92 3.50 7.85
CA GLU A 32 -4.17 3.29 7.12
C GLU A 32 -5.02 4.55 7.14
N THR A 33 -5.12 5.20 8.29
CA THR A 33 -5.90 6.41 8.42
C THR A 33 -5.37 7.52 7.52
N ASN A 34 -4.06 7.70 7.52
CA ASN A 34 -3.45 8.73 6.69
C ASN A 34 -3.61 8.41 5.21
N LEU A 35 -3.41 7.15 4.82
CA LEU A 35 -3.58 6.75 3.43
C LEU A 35 -5.03 6.95 2.98
N ALA A 36 -5.99 6.59 3.82
CA ALA A 36 -7.39 6.77 3.50
C ALA A 36 -7.69 8.25 3.27
N SER A 37 -7.16 9.10 4.11
CA SER A 37 -7.36 10.53 3.99
C SER A 37 -6.70 11.10 2.73
N GLU A 38 -5.46 10.70 2.46
CA GLU A 38 -4.73 11.22 1.30
C GLU A 38 -5.35 10.75 -0.02
N LEU A 39 -5.84 9.53 -0.05
CA LEU A 39 -6.36 8.95 -1.29
C LEU A 39 -7.86 9.07 -1.43
N TYR A 40 -8.53 9.66 -0.42
CA TYR A 40 -9.98 9.86 -0.44
C TYR A 40 -10.74 8.55 -0.60
N VAL A 41 -10.32 7.53 0.13
CA VAL A 41 -11.01 6.24 0.16
C VAL A 41 -11.18 5.79 1.60
N SER A 42 -12.02 4.77 1.82
CA SER A 42 -12.26 4.28 3.17
C SER A 42 -11.04 3.51 3.69
N ARG A 43 -10.95 3.41 5.02
CA ARG A 43 -9.88 2.63 5.63
C ARG A 43 -9.99 1.15 5.24
N THR A 44 -11.22 0.65 5.09
CA THR A 44 -11.43 -0.72 4.65
C THR A 44 -10.82 -0.95 3.27
N THR A 45 -11.02 0.00 2.35
CA THR A 45 -10.43 -0.09 1.02
C THR A 45 -8.91 -0.10 1.10
N ILE A 46 -8.34 0.76 1.95
CA ILE A 46 -6.89 0.80 2.14
C ILE A 46 -6.40 -0.53 2.71
N ARG A 47 -7.11 -1.07 3.71
CA ARG A 47 -6.70 -2.33 4.33
C ARG A 47 -6.68 -3.46 3.31
N ASN A 48 -7.71 -3.52 2.46
CA ASN A 48 -7.78 -4.55 1.43
C ASN A 48 -6.65 -4.38 0.41
N ALA A 49 -6.35 -3.14 0.03
CA ALA A 49 -5.25 -2.86 -0.89
C ALA A 49 -3.91 -3.28 -0.28
N LEU A 50 -3.71 -2.98 0.99
CA LEU A 50 -2.47 -3.36 1.68
C LEU A 50 -2.33 -4.87 1.78
N LYS A 51 -3.44 -5.58 1.97
CA LYS A 51 -3.39 -7.06 1.99
C LYS A 51 -2.86 -7.60 0.67
N VAL A 52 -3.33 -7.05 -0.45
CA VAL A 52 -2.87 -7.49 -1.76
C VAL A 52 -1.38 -7.21 -1.92
N LEU A 53 -0.94 -6.00 -1.55
CA LEU A 53 0.46 -5.65 -1.64
C LEU A 53 1.33 -6.55 -0.75
N GLU A 54 0.81 -6.90 0.42
CA GLU A 54 1.53 -7.80 1.32
C GLU A 54 1.67 -9.19 0.71
N GLN A 55 0.61 -9.69 0.09
CA GLN A 55 0.63 -10.98 -0.58
C GLN A 55 1.61 -10.99 -1.74
N GLU A 56 1.78 -9.85 -2.39
CA GLU A 56 2.72 -9.72 -3.50
C GLU A 56 4.15 -9.48 -3.03
N GLY A 57 4.36 -9.37 -1.73
CA GLY A 57 5.69 -9.17 -1.16
C GLY A 57 6.22 -7.75 -1.30
N LYS A 58 5.35 -6.80 -1.61
CA LYS A 58 5.78 -5.41 -1.80
C LYS A 58 5.81 -4.62 -0.51
N ILE A 59 5.07 -5.06 0.48
CA ILE A 59 5.06 -4.45 1.80
C ILE A 59 5.01 -5.55 2.86
N GLU A 60 5.34 -5.17 4.08
CA GLU A 60 5.26 -6.08 5.21
C GLU A 60 4.60 -5.36 6.37
N ARG A 61 3.66 -6.02 7.02
CA ARG A 61 3.02 -5.49 8.21
C ARG A 61 3.73 -6.04 9.43
N THR A 62 4.29 -5.14 10.22
CA THR A 62 5.06 -5.52 11.39
C THR A 62 4.36 -4.97 12.62
N PRO A 63 4.00 -5.83 13.59
CA PRO A 63 3.40 -5.33 14.83
C PRO A 63 4.32 -4.33 15.50
N GLY A 64 3.74 -3.20 15.94
CA GLY A 64 4.48 -2.15 16.60
C GLY A 64 5.22 -1.20 15.67
N ARG A 65 5.46 -1.59 14.43
CA ARG A 65 6.15 -0.73 13.45
C ARG A 65 5.25 -0.24 12.35
N GLY A 66 4.09 -0.86 12.18
CA GLY A 66 3.18 -0.51 11.12
C GLY A 66 3.52 -1.22 9.82
N THR A 67 3.30 -0.54 8.71
CA THR A 67 3.51 -1.11 7.40
C THR A 67 4.82 -0.61 6.83
N ILE A 68 5.64 -1.53 6.36
CA ILE A 68 6.99 -1.24 5.89
C ILE A 68 7.11 -1.65 4.44
N VAL A 69 7.78 -0.81 3.65
CA VAL A 69 8.03 -1.10 2.24
C VAL A 69 9.05 -2.23 2.13
N ARG A 70 8.77 -3.19 1.28
CA ARG A 70 9.72 -4.23 0.93
C ARG A 70 10.03 -4.13 -0.54
N GLN A 71 11.24 -4.48 -0.90
CA GLN A 71 11.60 -4.49 -2.30
C GLN A 71 11.12 -5.79 -2.93
N PRO A 72 10.40 -5.71 -4.05
CA PRO A 72 10.05 -6.94 -4.76
C PRO A 72 11.30 -7.67 -5.14
N GLN A 73 11.26 -8.99 -4.96
CA GLN A 73 12.38 -9.82 -5.38
C GLN A 73 12.41 -9.86 -6.88
N VAL A 74 13.53 -9.45 -7.44
CA VAL A 74 13.73 -9.60 -8.87
C VAL A 74 14.34 -10.98 -9.07
N GLY A 75 13.52 -11.84 -9.60
CA GLY A 75 13.92 -13.22 -9.77
C GLY A 75 14.96 -13.41 -10.84
#